data_d27f403b75d93087eb0f8ce5656fc47e
#
_entry.id   d27f403b75d93087eb0f8ce5656fc47e
#
_cell.length_a   1.000
_cell.length_b   1.000
_cell.length_c   1.000
_cell.angle_alpha   90.00
_cell.angle_beta   90.00
_cell.angle_gamma   90.00
#
_symmetry.space_group_name_H-M   'P 1'
#
loop_
_entity.id
_entity.type
_entity.pdbx_description
1 polymer ?
#
loop_
_entity_poly.entity_id
_entity_poly.type
_entity_poly.pdbx_seq_one_letter_code
_entity_poly.pdbx_strand_id
1 'polypeptide(L)'
;MKNILATALRLADEGISVFPCAKSSKCPCTPHGFKDASTDPAVIEDLWRKHPGSLIGVPTGGSVSGFDVLDLDPRHVEAKTWWRENRHQLPRTRVHGTRSGGIHLLFRHDDRIRCSIGKIALGVDTRGAGGYVIWWPAAGLPVLSDAPLAPWPNWLLAEFLPKPRSASTTSRTGPFCGDGWLRGLVRTVAGAAEGQRNRILFWAACRAGEAVRDGRAGETFVVDVLVEAATHAGLPQTEAHRTIQSGLRRT
;
A
#
# COMPACT_ATOMS: atom_id res chain seq x y z
N MET A 1 -4.40 21.94 -18.39
CA MET A 1 -2.99 21.51 -18.21
C MET A 1 -2.12 22.57 -17.54
N LYS A 2 -2.21 23.87 -17.92
CA LYS A 2 -1.39 24.92 -17.29
C LYS A 2 -1.53 25.04 -15.77
N ASN A 3 -2.69 24.73 -15.21
CA ASN A 3 -2.92 24.85 -13.75
C ASN A 3 -2.30 23.69 -12.94
N ILE A 4 -2.24 22.47 -13.47
CA ILE A 4 -1.71 21.32 -12.71
C ILE A 4 -0.19 21.39 -12.56
N LEU A 5 0.53 21.78 -13.62
CA LEU A 5 1.98 21.97 -13.55
C LEU A 5 2.36 23.09 -12.58
N ALA A 6 1.67 24.24 -12.64
CA ALA A 6 1.90 25.33 -11.71
C ALA A 6 1.66 24.89 -10.24
N THR A 7 0.66 24.05 -10.00
CA THR A 7 0.43 23.49 -8.65
C THR A 7 1.53 22.50 -8.26
N ALA A 8 2.02 21.68 -9.19
CA ALA A 8 3.13 20.76 -8.93
C ALA A 8 4.41 21.51 -8.55
N LEU A 9 4.75 22.58 -9.30
CA LEU A 9 5.90 23.43 -9.01
C LEU A 9 5.80 24.12 -7.63
N ARG A 10 4.62 24.61 -7.27
CA ARG A 10 4.39 25.19 -5.95
C ARG A 10 4.58 24.16 -4.82
N LEU A 11 4.08 22.94 -4.98
CA LEU A 11 4.31 21.87 -4.00
C LEU A 11 5.80 21.53 -3.88
N ALA A 12 6.52 21.55 -4.98
CA ALA A 12 7.96 21.33 -5.00
C ALA A 12 8.72 22.42 -4.24
N ASP A 13 8.31 23.68 -4.39
CA ASP A 13 8.86 24.83 -3.63
C ASP A 13 8.60 24.69 -2.13
N GLU A 14 7.49 24.03 -1.73
CA GLU A 14 7.19 23.64 -0.36
C GLU A 14 8.00 22.40 0.10
N GLY A 15 8.90 21.86 -0.74
CA GLY A 15 9.72 20.67 -0.45
C GLY A 15 9.00 19.33 -0.66
N ILE A 16 7.83 19.32 -1.31
CA ILE A 16 7.05 18.12 -1.57
C ILE A 16 7.41 17.57 -2.97
N SER A 17 8.03 16.39 -3.02
CA SER A 17 8.32 15.71 -4.28
C SER A 17 7.04 15.29 -4.99
N VAL A 18 6.98 15.55 -6.30
CA VAL A 18 5.76 15.34 -7.10
C VAL A 18 6.03 14.58 -8.39
N PHE A 19 5.03 13.90 -8.90
CA PHE A 19 5.07 13.24 -10.21
C PHE A 19 3.67 13.18 -10.84
N PRO A 20 3.55 13.08 -12.19
CA PRO A 20 2.25 13.03 -12.88
C PRO A 20 1.56 11.69 -12.74
N CYS A 21 0.25 11.73 -12.47
CA CYS A 21 -0.63 10.57 -12.41
C CYS A 21 -1.82 10.69 -13.38
N ALA A 22 -2.27 9.55 -13.88
CA ALA A 22 -3.43 9.43 -14.75
C ALA A 22 -4.73 9.70 -13.99
N LYS A 23 -5.69 10.39 -14.62
CA LYS A 23 -6.96 10.79 -14.00
C LYS A 23 -7.85 9.62 -13.60
N SER A 24 -7.97 8.61 -14.44
CA SER A 24 -8.87 7.47 -14.24
C SER A 24 -8.29 6.43 -13.29
N SER A 25 -7.09 5.94 -13.59
CA SER A 25 -6.43 4.85 -12.85
C SER A 25 -5.70 5.30 -11.59
N LYS A 26 -5.38 6.60 -11.46
CA LYS A 26 -4.49 7.16 -10.43
C LYS A 26 -3.05 6.61 -10.50
N CYS A 27 -2.73 5.83 -11.55
CA CYS A 27 -1.40 5.26 -11.72
C CYS A 27 -0.39 6.34 -12.13
N PRO A 28 0.90 6.19 -11.75
CA PRO A 28 1.97 7.03 -12.27
C PRO A 28 2.01 6.97 -13.80
N CYS A 29 2.26 8.12 -14.43
CA CYS A 29 2.48 8.20 -15.87
C CYS A 29 3.96 8.02 -16.25
N THR A 30 4.85 8.03 -15.28
CA THR A 30 6.31 7.98 -15.42
C THR A 30 6.83 6.54 -15.51
N PRO A 31 7.98 6.29 -16.17
CA PRO A 31 8.51 4.94 -16.40
C PRO A 31 8.83 4.16 -15.14
N HIS A 32 9.38 4.83 -14.09
CA HIS A 32 9.74 4.19 -12.83
C HIS A 32 8.72 4.47 -11.71
N GLY A 33 7.52 4.95 -12.10
CA GLY A 33 6.44 5.23 -11.17
C GLY A 33 6.77 6.37 -10.20
N PHE A 34 6.39 6.24 -8.93
CA PHE A 34 6.63 7.28 -7.92
C PHE A 34 8.12 7.54 -7.62
N LYS A 35 9.03 6.69 -8.09
CA LYS A 35 10.49 6.87 -7.93
C LYS A 35 11.03 8.03 -8.78
N ASP A 36 10.29 8.45 -9.81
CA ASP A 36 10.63 9.60 -10.65
C ASP A 36 10.17 10.94 -10.05
N ALA A 37 9.60 10.91 -8.83
CA ALA A 37 9.17 12.12 -8.15
C ALA A 37 10.35 13.05 -7.85
N SER A 38 10.16 14.35 -8.04
CA SER A 38 11.18 15.35 -7.85
C SER A 38 10.64 16.61 -7.18
N THR A 39 11.54 17.38 -6.56
CA THR A 39 11.33 18.77 -6.15
C THR A 39 12.05 19.76 -7.09
N ASP A 40 12.85 19.26 -8.03
CA ASP A 40 13.54 20.10 -9.03
C ASP A 40 12.55 20.59 -10.09
N PRO A 41 12.36 21.91 -10.25
CA PRO A 41 11.43 22.48 -11.22
C PRO A 41 11.70 22.02 -12.66
N ALA A 42 12.96 21.93 -13.09
CA ALA A 42 13.30 21.54 -14.45
C ALA A 42 12.94 20.07 -14.71
N VAL A 43 13.17 19.20 -13.72
CA VAL A 43 12.76 17.78 -13.77
C VAL A 43 11.24 17.67 -13.82
N ILE A 44 10.51 18.44 -13.01
CA ILE A 44 9.04 18.43 -12.96
C ILE A 44 8.47 18.89 -14.32
N GLU A 45 8.97 19.95 -14.89
CA GLU A 45 8.54 20.43 -16.22
C GLU A 45 8.77 19.37 -17.30
N ASP A 46 9.93 18.71 -17.29
CA ASP A 46 10.25 17.62 -18.22
C ASP A 46 9.33 16.40 -18.02
N LEU A 47 9.04 16.03 -16.77
CA LEU A 47 8.12 14.94 -16.45
C LEU A 47 6.71 15.21 -17.00
N TRP A 48 6.14 16.41 -16.77
CA TRP A 48 4.81 16.74 -17.29
C TRP A 48 4.78 16.91 -18.79
N ARG A 49 5.89 17.32 -19.41
CA ARG A 49 6.02 17.44 -20.86
C ARG A 49 6.05 16.06 -21.53
N LYS A 50 6.82 15.11 -20.99
CA LYS A 50 6.99 13.75 -21.55
C LYS A 50 5.88 12.77 -21.14
N HIS A 51 5.38 12.92 -19.93
CA HIS A 51 4.45 12.01 -19.30
C HIS A 51 3.24 12.77 -18.70
N PRO A 52 2.42 13.42 -19.54
CA PRO A 52 1.36 14.29 -19.04
C PRO A 52 0.35 13.53 -18.18
N GLY A 53 0.11 14.04 -16.97
CA GLY A 53 -0.89 13.54 -16.04
C GLY A 53 -1.80 14.66 -15.53
N SER A 54 -3.05 14.33 -15.28
CA SER A 54 -4.07 15.27 -14.75
C SER A 54 -4.16 15.29 -13.24
N LEU A 55 -3.43 14.42 -12.56
CA LEU A 55 -3.34 14.36 -11.10
C LEU A 55 -1.87 14.45 -10.69
N ILE A 56 -1.65 14.93 -9.46
CA ILE A 56 -0.34 14.98 -8.83
C ILE A 56 -0.25 13.81 -7.86
N GLY A 57 0.72 12.93 -8.06
CA GLY A 57 1.14 11.93 -7.09
C GLY A 57 2.23 12.50 -6.18
N VAL A 58 2.17 12.15 -4.90
CA VAL A 58 3.17 12.50 -3.88
C VAL A 58 3.61 11.20 -3.21
N PRO A 59 4.90 10.84 -3.25
CA PRO A 59 5.42 9.71 -2.51
C PRO A 59 5.22 9.87 -1.02
N THR A 60 5.10 8.76 -0.29
CA THR A 60 4.99 8.74 1.17
C THR A 60 6.23 8.13 1.81
N GLY A 61 6.51 8.50 3.06
CA GLY A 61 7.68 8.04 3.80
C GLY A 61 8.69 9.13 4.13
N GLY A 62 9.61 8.84 5.06
CA GLY A 62 10.51 9.82 5.66
C GLY A 62 11.55 10.41 4.74
N SER A 63 12.09 9.62 3.83
CA SER A 63 13.17 10.06 2.93
C SER A 63 12.73 10.98 1.80
N VAL A 64 11.42 11.11 1.54
CA VAL A 64 10.91 11.83 0.36
C VAL A 64 9.96 12.95 0.73
N SER A 65 9.00 12.71 1.63
CA SER A 65 7.94 13.70 1.93
C SER A 65 7.77 13.94 3.42
N GLY A 66 8.42 13.16 4.26
CA GLY A 66 8.36 13.32 5.72
C GLY A 66 7.01 12.96 6.36
N PHE A 67 6.09 12.36 5.61
CA PHE A 67 4.78 11.96 6.12
C PHE A 67 4.33 10.59 5.61
N ASP A 68 3.43 9.98 6.39
CA ASP A 68 2.65 8.81 6.03
C ASP A 68 1.17 9.16 6.02
N VAL A 69 0.36 8.31 5.42
CA VAL A 69 -1.09 8.54 5.29
C VAL A 69 -1.87 7.35 5.84
N LEU A 70 -2.89 7.66 6.63
CA LEU A 70 -4.01 6.77 6.92
C LEU A 70 -5.14 7.11 5.94
N ASP A 71 -5.44 6.19 5.04
CA ASP A 71 -6.45 6.32 3.98
C ASP A 71 -7.71 5.58 4.39
N LEU A 72 -8.82 6.30 4.53
CA LEU A 72 -10.12 5.75 4.87
C LEU A 72 -11.05 5.81 3.66
N ASP A 73 -11.49 4.65 3.20
CA ASP A 73 -12.42 4.50 2.09
C ASP A 73 -13.83 4.16 2.61
N PRO A 74 -14.78 5.11 2.58
CA PRO A 74 -16.12 4.91 3.12
C PRO A 74 -17.01 3.99 2.28
N ARG A 75 -16.52 3.48 1.14
CA ARG A 75 -17.23 2.44 0.39
C ARG A 75 -17.28 1.12 1.17
N HIS A 76 -16.37 0.93 2.12
CA HIS A 76 -16.35 -0.20 3.04
C HIS A 76 -17.04 0.14 4.36
N VAL A 77 -17.98 -0.71 4.78
CA VAL A 77 -18.72 -0.51 6.03
C VAL A 77 -17.82 -0.58 7.25
N GLU A 78 -16.81 -1.44 7.18
CA GLU A 78 -15.79 -1.62 8.21
C GLU A 78 -14.99 -0.34 8.46
N ALA A 79 -14.63 0.38 7.39
CA ALA A 79 -13.94 1.67 7.51
C ALA A 79 -14.82 2.73 8.18
N LYS A 80 -16.12 2.77 7.86
CA LYS A 80 -17.09 3.66 8.54
C LYS A 80 -17.24 3.35 10.02
N THR A 81 -17.31 2.06 10.35
CA THR A 81 -17.41 1.58 11.73
C THR A 81 -16.16 1.94 12.50
N TRP A 82 -14.99 1.59 11.94
CA TRP A 82 -13.71 1.92 12.54
C TRP A 82 -13.55 3.43 12.79
N TRP A 83 -13.92 4.26 11.80
CA TRP A 83 -13.85 5.71 11.92
C TRP A 83 -14.74 6.24 13.04
N ARG A 84 -15.99 5.78 13.13
CA ARG A 84 -16.92 6.16 14.17
C ARG A 84 -16.39 5.85 15.57
N GLU A 85 -15.76 4.69 15.72
CA GLU A 85 -15.24 4.18 16.99
C GLU A 85 -13.93 4.82 17.42
N ASN A 86 -13.09 5.22 16.47
CA ASN A 86 -11.70 5.60 16.78
C ASN A 86 -11.36 7.08 16.52
N ARG A 87 -12.17 7.80 15.74
CA ARG A 87 -11.85 9.19 15.35
C ARG A 87 -11.57 10.13 16.52
N HIS A 88 -12.22 9.92 17.65
CA HIS A 88 -12.08 10.76 18.86
C HIS A 88 -10.73 10.57 19.57
N GLN A 89 -10.02 9.46 19.27
CA GLN A 89 -8.70 9.15 19.81
C GLN A 89 -7.56 9.61 18.87
N LEU A 90 -7.90 10.04 17.65
CA LEU A 90 -6.90 10.53 16.70
C LEU A 90 -6.52 11.97 17.03
N PRO A 91 -5.21 12.31 17.00
CA PRO A 91 -4.77 13.68 17.17
C PRO A 91 -5.23 14.53 15.98
N ARG A 92 -5.41 15.83 16.21
CA ARG A 92 -5.65 16.78 15.14
C ARG A 92 -4.42 16.84 14.23
N THR A 93 -4.60 16.52 12.96
CA THR A 93 -3.57 16.50 11.93
C THR A 93 -4.11 17.06 10.62
N ARG A 94 -3.28 17.15 9.58
CA ARG A 94 -3.72 17.52 8.24
C ARG A 94 -4.63 16.44 7.65
N VAL A 95 -5.74 16.87 7.05
CA VAL A 95 -6.73 15.95 6.47
C VAL A 95 -7.18 16.46 5.11
N HIS A 96 -7.12 15.60 4.12
CA HIS A 96 -7.61 15.87 2.75
C HIS A 96 -8.82 14.99 2.45
N GLY A 97 -9.84 15.55 1.81
CA GLY A 97 -10.92 14.78 1.21
C GLY A 97 -10.43 14.02 -0.02
N THR A 98 -11.00 12.84 -0.29
CA THR A 98 -10.67 12.03 -1.47
C THR A 98 -11.83 11.98 -2.47
N ARG A 99 -11.57 11.61 -3.72
CA ARG A 99 -12.58 11.53 -4.77
C ARG A 99 -13.68 10.49 -4.50
N SER A 100 -13.39 9.47 -3.71
CA SER A 100 -14.35 8.44 -3.30
C SER A 100 -15.23 8.85 -2.11
N GLY A 101 -15.12 10.10 -1.63
CA GLY A 101 -15.81 10.60 -0.43
C GLY A 101 -15.13 10.17 0.87
N GLY A 102 -13.95 9.60 0.79
CA GLY A 102 -13.10 9.24 1.93
C GLY A 102 -12.18 10.37 2.36
N ILE A 103 -11.21 10.04 3.20
CA ILE A 103 -10.24 10.99 3.73
C ILE A 103 -8.84 10.39 3.80
N HIS A 104 -7.85 11.23 3.56
CA HIS A 104 -6.44 11.00 3.90
C HIS A 104 -6.10 11.79 5.15
N LEU A 105 -5.71 11.10 6.22
CA LEU A 105 -5.09 11.74 7.39
C LEU A 105 -3.57 11.63 7.23
N LEU A 106 -2.88 12.76 7.25
CA LEU A 106 -1.43 12.82 7.08
C LEU A 106 -0.78 12.91 8.46
N PHE A 107 0.15 12.01 8.75
CA PHE A 107 0.92 11.98 9.99
C PHE A 107 2.40 12.14 9.70
N ARG A 108 3.18 12.64 10.65
CA ARG A 108 4.65 12.62 10.55
C ARG A 108 5.11 11.18 10.29
N HIS A 109 6.11 11.02 9.43
CA HIS A 109 6.65 9.71 9.11
C HIS A 109 7.12 8.97 10.37
N ASP A 110 6.83 7.68 10.38
CA ASP A 110 7.32 6.72 11.36
C ASP A 110 7.82 5.47 10.64
N ASP A 111 9.07 5.07 10.88
CA ASP A 111 9.71 3.94 10.19
C ASP A 111 8.98 2.59 10.36
N ARG A 112 8.10 2.51 11.36
CA ARG A 112 7.25 1.34 11.60
C ARG A 112 6.07 1.25 10.63
N ILE A 113 5.71 2.37 9.99
CA ILE A 113 4.57 2.44 9.07
C ILE A 113 5.01 2.03 7.66
N ARG A 114 4.42 0.96 7.18
CA ARG A 114 4.54 0.46 5.81
C ARG A 114 3.22 0.62 5.08
N CYS A 115 3.25 0.47 3.77
CA CYS A 115 2.00 0.36 3.01
C CYS A 115 1.25 -0.90 3.42
N SER A 116 -0.02 -0.74 3.78
CA SER A 116 -0.90 -1.87 4.09
C SER A 116 -2.27 -1.67 3.43
N ILE A 117 -3.00 -2.75 3.26
CA ILE A 117 -4.36 -2.75 2.73
C ILE A 117 -5.21 -3.59 3.67
N GLY A 118 -6.20 -2.94 4.29
CA GLY A 118 -7.15 -3.61 5.18
C GLY A 118 -6.53 -4.29 6.41
N LYS A 119 -5.33 -3.88 6.83
CA LYS A 119 -4.66 -4.49 7.99
C LYS A 119 -5.39 -4.22 9.31
N ILE A 120 -5.94 -3.02 9.45
CA ILE A 120 -6.71 -2.59 10.62
C ILE A 120 -8.17 -3.00 10.44
N ALA A 121 -8.78 -2.55 9.36
CA ALA A 121 -10.13 -2.88 8.93
C ALA A 121 -10.20 -2.73 7.41
N LEU A 122 -11.14 -3.39 6.76
CA LEU A 122 -11.32 -3.25 5.31
C LEU A 122 -11.64 -1.79 4.96
N GLY A 123 -10.85 -1.23 4.02
CA GLY A 123 -10.95 0.18 3.65
C GLY A 123 -10.23 1.15 4.61
N VAL A 124 -9.44 0.63 5.56
CA VAL A 124 -8.51 1.41 6.39
C VAL A 124 -7.09 1.01 6.02
N ASP A 125 -6.49 1.80 5.15
CA ASP A 125 -5.18 1.51 4.54
C ASP A 125 -4.11 2.46 5.07
N THR A 126 -2.85 2.04 5.03
CA THR A 126 -1.73 2.94 5.27
C THR A 126 -0.87 3.09 4.02
N ARG A 127 -0.34 4.29 3.84
CA ARG A 127 0.67 4.60 2.82
C ARG A 127 1.88 5.17 3.54
N GLY A 128 2.87 4.33 3.73
CA GLY A 128 4.17 4.66 4.33
C GLY A 128 5.30 4.59 3.31
N ALA A 129 6.50 4.29 3.76
CA ALA A 129 7.67 4.18 2.89
C ALA A 129 7.43 3.20 1.73
N GLY A 130 7.75 3.65 0.50
CA GLY A 130 7.55 2.89 -0.73
C GLY A 130 6.13 2.98 -1.32
N GLY A 131 5.30 3.88 -0.80
CA GLY A 131 3.99 4.19 -1.34
C GLY A 131 3.88 5.58 -1.94
N TYR A 132 2.69 5.92 -2.37
CA TYR A 132 2.32 7.27 -2.79
C TYR A 132 0.81 7.49 -2.60
N VAL A 133 0.42 8.74 -2.60
CA VAL A 133 -0.98 9.18 -2.62
C VAL A 133 -1.21 10.20 -3.73
N ILE A 134 -2.45 10.35 -4.15
CA ILE A 134 -2.84 11.49 -4.98
C ILE A 134 -3.01 12.71 -4.06
N TRP A 135 -2.42 13.84 -4.45
CA TRP A 135 -2.60 15.12 -3.76
C TRP A 135 -3.93 15.74 -4.15
N TRP A 136 -4.98 15.29 -3.51
CA TRP A 136 -6.36 15.64 -3.86
C TRP A 136 -6.68 17.14 -3.83
N PRO A 137 -6.06 17.98 -2.96
CA PRO A 137 -6.28 19.41 -3.02
C PRO A 137 -5.90 20.04 -4.36
N ALA A 138 -4.89 19.50 -5.05
CA ALA A 138 -4.52 19.97 -6.40
C ALA A 138 -5.59 19.60 -7.45
N ALA A 139 -6.45 18.65 -7.17
CA ALA A 139 -7.58 18.28 -8.01
C ALA A 139 -8.89 18.97 -7.58
N GLY A 140 -8.82 19.99 -6.71
CA GLY A 140 -9.96 20.77 -6.25
C GLY A 140 -10.76 20.15 -5.13
N LEU A 141 -10.27 19.08 -4.49
CA LEU A 141 -10.93 18.51 -3.32
C LEU A 141 -10.54 19.23 -2.02
N PRO A 142 -11.42 19.22 -0.99
CA PRO A 142 -11.21 20.05 0.18
C PRO A 142 -10.03 19.58 1.04
N VAL A 143 -9.32 20.54 1.60
CA VAL A 143 -8.51 20.37 2.81
C VAL A 143 -9.47 20.48 3.98
N LEU A 144 -9.77 19.37 4.64
CA LEU A 144 -10.72 19.29 5.76
C LEU A 144 -10.07 19.75 7.08
N SER A 145 -8.76 19.66 7.19
CA SER A 145 -7.93 20.22 8.26
C SER A 145 -6.57 20.55 7.71
N ASP A 146 -6.08 21.74 7.97
CA ASP A 146 -4.75 22.25 7.62
C ASP A 146 -3.77 22.24 8.80
N ALA A 147 -4.14 21.55 9.89
CA ALA A 147 -3.30 21.42 11.08
C ALA A 147 -1.90 20.87 10.72
N PRO A 148 -0.87 21.19 11.52
CA PRO A 148 0.44 20.58 11.38
C PRO A 148 0.35 19.06 11.47
N LEU A 149 1.29 18.36 10.81
CA LEU A 149 1.36 16.91 10.87
C LEU A 149 1.57 16.44 12.31
N ALA A 150 0.63 15.70 12.87
CA ALA A 150 0.76 15.07 14.17
C ALA A 150 1.63 13.80 14.10
N PRO A 151 2.24 13.36 15.19
CA PRO A 151 2.80 12.02 15.26
C PRO A 151 1.66 10.98 15.21
N TRP A 152 1.99 9.78 14.75
CA TRP A 152 1.06 8.65 14.86
C TRP A 152 0.74 8.37 16.33
N PRO A 153 -0.53 8.16 16.71
CA PRO A 153 -0.85 7.79 18.08
C PRO A 153 -0.33 6.39 18.42
N ASN A 154 0.22 6.23 19.62
CA ASN A 154 0.87 4.98 20.02
C ASN A 154 -0.03 3.75 19.94
N TRP A 155 -1.31 3.90 20.25
CA TRP A 155 -2.28 2.82 20.16
C TRP A 155 -2.44 2.32 18.72
N LEU A 156 -2.42 3.24 17.74
CA LEU A 156 -2.54 2.88 16.33
C LEU A 156 -1.24 2.28 15.79
N LEU A 157 -0.08 2.79 16.25
CA LEU A 157 1.21 2.18 15.94
C LEU A 157 1.31 0.74 16.43
N ALA A 158 0.73 0.43 17.59
CA ALA A 158 0.72 -0.93 18.14
C ALA A 158 0.00 -1.95 17.22
N GLU A 159 -0.98 -1.50 16.39
CA GLU A 159 -1.64 -2.38 15.41
C GLU A 159 -0.71 -2.77 14.25
N PHE A 160 0.35 -1.98 14.01
CA PHE A 160 1.33 -2.25 12.94
C PHE A 160 2.54 -3.03 13.43
N LEU A 161 2.78 -3.05 14.74
CA LEU A 161 3.84 -3.87 15.30
C LEU A 161 3.50 -5.36 15.15
N PRO A 162 4.51 -6.23 14.95
CA PRO A 162 4.29 -7.65 15.11
C PRO A 162 3.73 -7.87 16.52
N LYS A 163 2.50 -8.38 16.61
CA LYS A 163 1.97 -8.78 17.94
C LYS A 163 3.00 -9.71 18.57
N PRO A 164 3.43 -9.47 19.83
CA PRO A 164 4.30 -10.41 20.53
C PRO A 164 3.63 -11.77 20.37
N ARG A 165 4.34 -12.74 19.81
CA ARG A 165 3.87 -14.12 19.86
C ARG A 165 3.72 -14.38 21.34
N SER A 166 2.47 -14.46 21.81
CA SER A 166 2.21 -15.00 23.13
C SER A 166 2.96 -16.33 23.15
N ALA A 167 3.95 -16.41 24.03
CA ALA A 167 4.67 -17.64 24.26
C ALA A 167 3.65 -18.62 24.87
N SER A 168 2.88 -19.25 23.98
CA SER A 168 2.27 -20.52 24.30
C SER A 168 3.43 -21.49 24.39
N THR A 169 3.94 -21.64 25.60
CA THR A 169 4.81 -22.69 26.03
C THR A 169 4.13 -24.03 25.74
N THR A 170 4.28 -24.50 24.52
CA THR A 170 4.25 -25.90 24.21
C THR A 170 5.49 -26.19 23.40
N SER A 171 6.54 -26.54 24.13
CA SER A 171 7.67 -27.28 23.59
C SER A 171 7.10 -28.50 22.87
N ARG A 172 7.04 -28.44 21.58
CA ARG A 172 6.90 -29.61 20.73
C ARG A 172 8.15 -29.71 19.88
N THR A 173 9.22 -30.23 20.49
CA THR A 173 10.28 -30.93 19.79
C THR A 173 9.64 -32.20 19.23
N GLY A 174 9.19 -32.12 18.00
CA GLY A 174 8.78 -33.25 17.19
C GLY A 174 9.24 -33.00 15.76
N PRO A 175 9.60 -34.01 15.00
CA PRO A 175 10.14 -33.84 13.66
C PRO A 175 9.10 -33.19 12.75
N PHE A 176 9.57 -32.26 11.94
CA PHE A 176 8.88 -31.48 10.94
C PHE A 176 7.67 -32.19 10.32
N CYS A 177 6.48 -31.75 10.69
CA CYS A 177 5.26 -31.99 9.94
C CYS A 177 4.45 -30.68 10.01
N GLY A 178 4.56 -29.82 9.00
CA GLY A 178 3.96 -28.51 9.06
C GLY A 178 3.61 -27.85 7.75
N ASP A 179 2.81 -28.49 6.83
CA ASP A 179 2.21 -27.82 5.66
C ASP A 179 1.14 -26.78 6.06
N GLY A 180 0.94 -26.50 7.33
CA GLY A 180 -0.10 -25.58 7.81
C GLY A 180 0.03 -24.16 7.31
N TRP A 181 1.26 -23.65 7.15
CA TRP A 181 1.53 -22.33 6.59
C TRP A 181 1.16 -22.26 5.09
N LEU A 182 1.54 -23.30 4.32
CA LEU A 182 1.22 -23.38 2.89
C LEU A 182 -0.27 -23.55 2.66
N ARG A 183 -0.94 -24.37 3.46
CA ARG A 183 -2.41 -24.48 3.42
C ARG A 183 -3.11 -23.16 3.71
N GLY A 184 -2.56 -22.33 4.60
CA GLY A 184 -3.03 -20.97 4.84
C GLY A 184 -2.92 -20.08 3.60
N LEU A 185 -1.78 -20.10 2.93
CA LEU A 185 -1.59 -19.34 1.68
C LEU A 185 -2.53 -19.82 0.56
N VAL A 186 -2.63 -21.14 0.35
CA VAL A 186 -3.53 -21.76 -0.63
C VAL A 186 -4.98 -21.34 -0.40
N ARG A 187 -5.47 -21.42 0.83
CA ARG A 187 -6.85 -21.01 1.17
C ARG A 187 -7.08 -19.54 0.87
N THR A 188 -6.11 -18.68 1.20
CA THR A 188 -6.19 -17.24 0.95
C THR A 188 -6.23 -16.92 -0.55
N VAL A 189 -5.43 -17.62 -1.34
CA VAL A 189 -5.42 -17.46 -2.82
C VAL A 189 -6.72 -17.99 -3.43
N ALA A 190 -7.15 -19.18 -3.05
CA ALA A 190 -8.35 -19.82 -3.59
C ALA A 190 -9.65 -19.04 -3.23
N GLY A 191 -9.67 -18.35 -2.08
CA GLY A 191 -10.80 -17.50 -1.65
C GLY A 191 -10.71 -16.05 -2.15
N ALA A 192 -9.80 -15.71 -3.04
CA ALA A 192 -9.60 -14.34 -3.47
C ALA A 192 -10.74 -13.84 -4.38
N ALA A 193 -11.34 -12.71 -4.02
CA ALA A 193 -12.38 -12.06 -4.81
C ALA A 193 -11.85 -11.54 -6.15
N GLU A 194 -12.75 -11.43 -7.15
CA GLU A 194 -12.43 -10.82 -8.43
C GLU A 194 -11.84 -9.41 -8.24
N GLY A 195 -10.83 -9.07 -9.05
CA GLY A 195 -10.07 -7.82 -8.93
C GLY A 195 -8.98 -7.83 -7.84
N GLN A 196 -8.93 -8.84 -6.96
CA GLN A 196 -7.89 -8.99 -5.93
C GLN A 196 -6.97 -10.20 -6.14
N ARG A 197 -7.37 -11.13 -7.00
CA ARG A 197 -6.74 -12.44 -7.20
C ARG A 197 -5.24 -12.35 -7.46
N ASN A 198 -4.85 -11.51 -8.41
CA ASN A 198 -3.44 -11.38 -8.81
C ASN A 198 -2.58 -10.78 -7.69
N ARG A 199 -3.11 -9.80 -6.95
CA ARG A 199 -2.43 -9.17 -5.81
C ARG A 199 -2.23 -10.15 -4.65
N ILE A 200 -3.28 -10.92 -4.33
CA ILE A 200 -3.22 -11.92 -3.26
C ILE A 200 -2.26 -13.05 -3.64
N LEU A 201 -2.27 -13.48 -4.89
CA LEU A 201 -1.33 -14.46 -5.41
C LEU A 201 0.12 -13.97 -5.32
N PHE A 202 0.39 -12.73 -5.72
CA PHE A 202 1.72 -12.14 -5.61
C PHE A 202 2.22 -12.10 -4.17
N TRP A 203 1.37 -11.66 -3.23
CA TRP A 203 1.69 -11.68 -1.80
C TRP A 203 1.99 -13.09 -1.31
N ALA A 204 1.17 -14.08 -1.69
CA ALA A 204 1.39 -15.48 -1.30
C ALA A 204 2.71 -16.03 -1.88
N ALA A 205 3.05 -15.68 -3.12
CA ALA A 205 4.30 -16.07 -3.74
C ALA A 205 5.53 -15.47 -3.03
N CYS A 206 5.48 -14.20 -2.61
CA CYS A 206 6.55 -13.62 -1.80
C CYS A 206 6.74 -14.38 -0.48
N ARG A 207 5.65 -14.70 0.23
CA ARG A 207 5.72 -15.48 1.48
C ARG A 207 6.24 -16.89 1.28
N ALA A 208 5.87 -17.51 0.17
CA ALA A 208 6.36 -18.83 -0.19
C ALA A 208 7.85 -18.80 -0.57
N GLY A 209 8.32 -17.73 -1.23
CA GLY A 209 9.73 -17.52 -1.55
C GLY A 209 10.62 -17.45 -0.30
N GLU A 210 10.16 -16.83 0.78
CA GLU A 210 10.86 -16.86 2.06
C GLU A 210 11.06 -18.30 2.55
N ALA A 211 10.02 -19.14 2.46
CA ALA A 211 10.09 -20.53 2.88
C ALA A 211 10.96 -21.40 1.97
N VAL A 212 11.01 -21.10 0.69
CA VAL A 212 11.90 -21.80 -0.27
C VAL A 212 13.37 -21.48 0.04
N ARG A 213 13.71 -20.23 0.28
CA ARG A 213 15.07 -19.83 0.66
C ARG A 213 15.53 -20.43 1.98
N ASP A 214 14.62 -20.52 2.96
CA ASP A 214 14.88 -21.16 4.24
C ASP A 214 14.97 -22.71 4.14
N GLY A 215 14.83 -23.27 2.94
CA GLY A 215 14.85 -24.72 2.70
C GLY A 215 13.65 -25.48 3.29
N ARG A 216 12.57 -24.75 3.64
CA ARG A 216 11.34 -25.31 4.24
C ARG A 216 10.38 -25.91 3.22
N ALA A 217 10.53 -25.56 1.94
CA ALA A 217 9.72 -26.10 0.86
C ALA A 217 10.50 -26.09 -0.47
N GLY A 218 10.19 -27.04 -1.36
CA GLY A 218 10.72 -27.02 -2.72
C GLY A 218 10.02 -25.99 -3.59
N GLU A 219 10.77 -25.25 -4.41
CA GLU A 219 10.22 -24.20 -5.29
C GLU A 219 9.13 -24.75 -6.23
N THR A 220 9.43 -25.87 -6.91
CA THR A 220 8.47 -26.51 -7.84
C THR A 220 7.15 -26.83 -7.15
N PHE A 221 7.21 -27.43 -5.96
CA PHE A 221 6.02 -27.78 -5.19
C PHE A 221 5.19 -26.55 -4.82
N VAL A 222 5.84 -25.48 -4.39
CA VAL A 222 5.17 -24.20 -4.06
C VAL A 222 4.51 -23.58 -5.28
N VAL A 223 5.20 -23.59 -6.42
CA VAL A 223 4.66 -23.07 -7.69
C VAL A 223 3.41 -23.82 -8.09
N ASP A 224 3.45 -25.16 -8.12
CA ASP A 224 2.35 -26.00 -8.54
C ASP A 224 1.10 -25.76 -7.67
N VAL A 225 1.25 -25.76 -6.37
CA VAL A 225 0.15 -25.59 -5.42
C VAL A 225 -0.46 -24.18 -5.50
N LEU A 226 0.35 -23.15 -5.69
CA LEU A 226 -0.17 -21.77 -5.84
C LEU A 226 -0.82 -21.54 -7.20
N VAL A 227 -0.33 -22.17 -8.26
CA VAL A 227 -0.96 -22.12 -9.60
C VAL A 227 -2.35 -22.77 -9.54
N GLU A 228 -2.46 -23.95 -8.92
CA GLU A 228 -3.74 -24.63 -8.76
C GLU A 228 -4.74 -23.77 -7.99
N ALA A 229 -4.32 -23.20 -6.86
CA ALA A 229 -5.16 -22.31 -6.05
C ALA A 229 -5.61 -21.05 -6.82
N ALA A 230 -4.72 -20.45 -7.60
CA ALA A 230 -5.01 -19.26 -8.40
C ALA A 230 -5.97 -19.57 -9.55
N THR A 231 -5.79 -20.71 -10.19
CA THR A 231 -6.68 -21.20 -11.27
C THR A 231 -8.07 -21.49 -10.70
N HIS A 232 -8.14 -22.10 -9.53
CA HIS A 232 -9.41 -22.31 -8.82
C HIS A 232 -10.11 -20.99 -8.50
N ALA A 233 -9.37 -19.94 -8.14
CA ALA A 233 -9.91 -18.60 -7.94
C ALA A 233 -10.31 -17.89 -9.25
N GLY A 234 -10.05 -18.49 -10.43
CA GLY A 234 -10.40 -17.95 -11.75
C GLY A 234 -9.34 -17.05 -12.38
N LEU A 235 -8.05 -17.20 -12.01
CA LEU A 235 -6.93 -16.59 -12.73
C LEU A 235 -6.49 -17.50 -13.88
N PRO A 236 -6.17 -16.96 -15.07
CA PRO A 236 -5.56 -17.73 -16.15
C PRO A 236 -4.21 -18.32 -15.69
N GLN A 237 -3.95 -19.58 -16.03
CA GLN A 237 -2.73 -20.28 -15.61
C GLN A 237 -1.43 -19.54 -16.00
N THR A 238 -1.41 -18.94 -17.19
CA THR A 238 -0.26 -18.16 -17.68
C THR A 238 0.00 -16.90 -16.85
N GLU A 239 -1.06 -16.23 -16.40
CA GLU A 239 -0.97 -15.06 -15.53
C GLU A 239 -0.52 -15.49 -14.13
N ALA A 240 -1.08 -16.59 -13.61
CA ALA A 240 -0.70 -17.14 -12.31
C ALA A 240 0.80 -17.47 -12.27
N HIS A 241 1.33 -18.16 -13.26
CA HIS A 241 2.76 -18.48 -13.34
C HIS A 241 3.64 -17.23 -13.35
N ARG A 242 3.33 -16.20 -14.16
CA ARG A 242 4.10 -14.95 -14.20
C ARG A 242 4.11 -14.24 -12.85
N THR A 243 2.96 -14.18 -12.20
CA THR A 243 2.80 -13.53 -10.90
C THR A 243 3.58 -14.25 -9.82
N ILE A 244 3.53 -15.58 -9.78
CA ILE A 244 4.28 -16.40 -8.82
C ILE A 244 5.79 -16.23 -9.03
N GLN A 245 6.28 -16.35 -10.25
CA GLN A 245 7.69 -16.16 -10.56
C GLN A 245 8.19 -14.77 -10.16
N SER A 246 7.37 -13.73 -10.40
CA SER A 246 7.70 -12.37 -9.96
C SER A 246 7.77 -12.24 -8.44
N GLY A 247 6.86 -12.91 -7.70
CA GLY A 247 6.86 -12.91 -6.24
C GLY A 247 8.05 -13.66 -5.64
N LEU A 248 8.38 -14.83 -6.17
CA LEU A 248 9.51 -15.65 -5.70
C LEU A 248 10.89 -14.95 -5.87
N ARG A 249 11.05 -14.16 -6.95
CA ARG A 249 12.30 -13.42 -7.22
C ARG A 249 12.46 -12.17 -6.38
N ARG A 250 11.39 -11.65 -5.78
CA ARG A 250 11.42 -10.36 -5.04
C ARG A 250 11.85 -10.53 -3.58
N THR A 251 11.95 -11.70 -3.14
CA THR A 251 12.42 -12.09 -1.80
C THR A 251 13.86 -12.54 -1.91
#